data_741f00880b1c649ff649fabe20f4016f
#
_entry.id   741f00880b1c649ff649fabe20f4016f
#
_cell.length_a   1.000
_cell.length_b   1.000
_cell.length_c   1.000
_cell.angle_alpha   90.00
_cell.angle_beta   90.00
_cell.angle_gamma   90.00
#
_symmetry.space_group_name_H-M   'P 1'
#
loop_
_entity.id
_entity.type
_entity.pdbx_description
1 polymer ?
#
loop_
_entity_poly.entity_id
_entity_poly.type
_entity_poly.pdbx_seq_one_letter_code
_entity_poly.pdbx_strand_id
1 'polypeptide(L)'
;VKKDTFYGDNALGRGSEVVFSEGLDSLGQDAFCFSRIEKITLPKSLKYVGSGCFYNNEYLKQLYLPDDIEEVDDSLFANCLELEHVHLPKALKRIQWWSISGIFKTLTIPTGVEYVGCEALNGCYWLEELHCLPVVPPACGHDTPYSEGVPQETFNSILTDNVILYVPKGSVEAYRNADGWNAFKDIREEADDYEEDLSWYDDGAASIGGVSVGKPAATSVDVFTLQGVCVKRNVAPGSWADGLVKGVYIVGGEKRIVR
;
A
#
# COMPACT_ATOMS: atom_id res chain seq x y z
N VAL A 1 -8.48 7.73 10.83
CA VAL A 1 -8.67 8.83 9.87
C VAL A 1 -10.01 8.61 9.17
N LYS A 2 -10.82 9.65 9.05
CA LYS A 2 -12.17 9.54 8.46
C LYS A 2 -12.08 9.47 6.94
N LYS A 3 -13.20 9.06 6.31
CA LYS A 3 -13.40 9.09 4.86
C LYS A 3 -13.04 10.48 4.30
N ASP A 4 -12.41 10.52 3.12
CA ASP A 4 -12.07 11.71 2.35
C ASP A 4 -11.23 12.79 3.09
N THR A 5 -10.53 12.44 4.18
CA THR A 5 -9.83 13.43 5.05
C THR A 5 -8.78 14.24 4.30
N PHE A 6 -8.03 13.61 3.38
CA PHE A 6 -6.99 14.23 2.56
C PHE A 6 -7.26 14.08 1.06
N TYR A 7 -8.54 13.98 0.68
CA TYR A 7 -8.96 13.83 -0.71
C TYR A 7 -8.60 15.04 -1.55
N GLY A 8 -7.99 14.79 -2.70
CA GLY A 8 -7.76 15.77 -3.77
C GLY A 8 -6.37 16.39 -3.80
N ASP A 9 -6.02 16.93 -4.97
CA ASP A 9 -4.71 17.47 -5.37
C ASP A 9 -4.09 18.51 -4.44
N ASN A 10 -4.88 19.13 -3.58
CA ASN A 10 -4.45 20.21 -2.71
C ASN A 10 -4.33 19.81 -1.23
N ALA A 11 -4.65 18.55 -0.88
CA ALA A 11 -4.57 18.10 0.50
C ALA A 11 -3.13 17.97 0.96
N LEU A 12 -2.29 17.33 0.14
CA LEU A 12 -0.86 17.16 0.39
C LEU A 12 -0.08 17.45 -0.90
N GLY A 13 0.96 18.29 -0.83
CA GLY A 13 1.78 18.64 -1.99
C GLY A 13 2.67 17.48 -2.45
N ARG A 14 3.19 17.57 -3.68
CA ARG A 14 4.19 16.64 -4.20
C ARG A 14 5.40 16.56 -3.26
N GLY A 15 5.88 15.35 -2.99
CA GLY A 15 7.01 15.11 -2.09
C GLY A 15 6.64 15.10 -0.60
N SER A 16 5.33 15.09 -0.28
CA SER A 16 4.89 14.98 1.11
C SER A 16 5.17 13.59 1.67
N GLU A 17 5.72 13.57 2.88
CA GLU A 17 5.86 12.36 3.70
C GLU A 17 4.82 12.40 4.82
N VAL A 18 4.09 11.31 4.99
CA VAL A 18 3.07 11.15 6.04
C VAL A 18 3.51 10.03 6.97
N VAL A 19 3.59 10.33 8.28
CA VAL A 19 3.93 9.34 9.31
C VAL A 19 2.82 9.30 10.34
N PHE A 20 2.25 8.12 10.57
CA PHE A 20 1.26 7.91 11.63
C PHE A 20 1.91 7.37 12.89
N SER A 21 1.44 7.89 14.03
CA SER A 21 1.81 7.34 15.34
C SER A 21 0.98 6.10 15.67
N GLU A 22 1.53 5.21 16.48
CA GLU A 22 0.80 4.07 17.01
C GLU A 22 -0.51 4.46 17.72
N GLY A 23 -1.49 3.55 17.68
CA GLY A 23 -2.84 3.76 18.24
C GLY A 23 -3.88 4.17 17.19
N LEU A 24 -3.50 4.33 15.93
CA LEU A 24 -4.45 4.41 14.81
C LEU A 24 -4.82 2.98 14.40
N ASP A 25 -6.09 2.64 14.42
CA ASP A 25 -6.62 1.32 14.08
C ASP A 25 -7.27 1.26 12.68
N SER A 26 -7.63 2.42 12.11
CA SER A 26 -8.30 2.45 10.81
C SER A 26 -8.04 3.71 10.00
N LEU A 27 -7.94 3.54 8.67
CA LEU A 27 -8.04 4.59 7.66
C LEU A 27 -9.36 4.45 6.91
N GLY A 28 -10.07 5.56 6.73
CA GLY A 28 -11.36 5.57 6.04
C GLY A 28 -11.22 5.44 4.52
N GLN A 29 -12.34 5.15 3.86
CA GLN A 29 -12.45 5.15 2.42
C GLN A 29 -11.95 6.47 1.83
N ASP A 30 -11.19 6.41 0.71
CA ASP A 30 -10.66 7.56 -0.03
C ASP A 30 -9.84 8.57 0.81
N ALA A 31 -9.37 8.18 2.02
CA ALA A 31 -8.76 9.13 2.96
C ALA A 31 -7.55 9.88 2.39
N PHE A 32 -6.79 9.27 1.51
CA PHE A 32 -5.62 9.84 0.82
C PHE A 32 -5.76 9.80 -0.72
N CYS A 33 -6.97 9.62 -1.22
CA CYS A 33 -7.23 9.60 -2.64
C CYS A 33 -6.78 10.90 -3.30
N PHE A 34 -5.99 10.83 -4.41
CA PHE A 34 -5.40 11.98 -5.12
C PHE A 34 -4.50 12.90 -4.26
N SER A 35 -3.85 12.39 -3.22
CA SER A 35 -3.14 13.25 -2.24
C SER A 35 -1.70 13.59 -2.61
N ARG A 36 -1.13 13.00 -3.67
CA ARG A 36 0.26 13.24 -4.15
C ARG A 36 1.35 13.00 -3.11
N ILE A 37 1.11 12.11 -2.17
CA ILE A 37 2.12 11.69 -1.21
C ILE A 37 3.23 10.90 -1.90
N GLU A 38 4.47 11.09 -1.46
CA GLU A 38 5.62 10.34 -1.95
C GLU A 38 5.99 9.18 -1.02
N LYS A 39 5.79 9.38 0.29
CA LYS A 39 6.04 8.34 1.30
C LYS A 39 4.97 8.37 2.38
N ILE A 40 4.53 7.19 2.79
CA ILE A 40 3.63 7.02 3.93
C ILE A 40 4.16 5.92 4.84
N THR A 41 4.20 6.20 6.15
CA THR A 41 4.52 5.21 7.19
C THR A 41 3.28 4.95 8.02
N LEU A 42 2.76 3.74 7.91
CA LEU A 42 1.57 3.28 8.62
C LEU A 42 1.96 2.66 9.97
N PRO A 43 1.17 2.86 11.04
CA PRO A 43 1.47 2.30 12.35
C PRO A 43 1.14 0.80 12.37
N LYS A 44 1.88 0.02 13.16
CA LYS A 44 1.65 -1.43 13.31
C LYS A 44 0.29 -1.77 13.93
N SER A 45 -0.32 -0.81 14.63
CA SER A 45 -1.66 -0.93 15.20
C SER A 45 -2.80 -0.88 14.18
N LEU A 46 -2.51 -0.53 12.91
CA LEU A 46 -3.53 -0.39 11.86
C LEU A 46 -4.08 -1.76 11.45
N LYS A 47 -5.41 -1.89 11.45
CA LYS A 47 -6.13 -3.14 11.14
C LYS A 47 -7.06 -3.03 9.94
N TYR A 48 -7.41 -1.81 9.54
CA TYR A 48 -8.33 -1.59 8.44
C TYR A 48 -7.92 -0.39 7.60
N VAL A 49 -7.97 -0.56 6.29
CA VAL A 49 -7.78 0.50 5.30
C VAL A 49 -8.93 0.40 4.31
N GLY A 50 -9.75 1.44 4.23
CA GLY A 50 -10.94 1.45 3.39
C GLY A 50 -10.62 1.59 1.90
N SER A 51 -11.61 1.23 1.07
CA SER A 51 -11.58 1.29 -0.39
C SER A 51 -11.04 2.62 -0.90
N GLY A 52 -10.21 2.58 -1.95
CA GLY A 52 -9.63 3.77 -2.59
C GLY A 52 -8.72 4.62 -1.71
N CYS A 53 -8.35 4.17 -0.50
CA CYS A 53 -7.65 5.01 0.48
C CYS A 53 -6.41 5.68 -0.11
N PHE A 54 -5.64 4.98 -0.93
CA PHE A 54 -4.44 5.51 -1.61
C PHE A 54 -4.62 5.63 -3.13
N TYR A 55 -5.84 5.56 -3.62
CA TYR A 55 -6.14 5.65 -5.05
C TYR A 55 -5.51 6.90 -5.68
N ASN A 56 -4.87 6.73 -6.83
CA ASN A 56 -4.28 7.80 -7.64
C ASN A 56 -3.23 8.66 -6.90
N ASN A 57 -2.43 8.03 -6.02
CA ASN A 57 -1.22 8.64 -5.47
C ASN A 57 -0.05 8.38 -6.42
N GLU A 58 0.00 9.12 -7.52
CA GLU A 58 0.93 8.92 -8.64
C GLU A 58 2.41 8.95 -8.24
N TYR A 59 2.75 9.61 -7.13
CA TYR A 59 4.12 9.80 -6.65
C TYR A 59 4.51 8.87 -5.50
N LEU A 60 3.58 8.03 -5.02
CA LEU A 60 3.87 7.08 -3.95
C LEU A 60 4.85 6.01 -4.45
N LYS A 61 6.03 5.92 -3.80
CA LYS A 61 7.11 5.02 -4.23
C LYS A 61 7.14 3.71 -3.49
N GLN A 62 6.68 3.71 -2.25
CA GLN A 62 6.68 2.51 -1.42
C GLN A 62 5.49 2.50 -0.46
N LEU A 63 4.90 1.32 -0.26
CA LEU A 63 3.79 1.10 0.65
C LEU A 63 3.99 -0.19 1.44
N TYR A 64 4.15 -0.07 2.74
CA TYR A 64 4.13 -1.20 3.67
C TYR A 64 2.78 -1.25 4.38
N LEU A 65 1.97 -2.25 4.08
CA LEU A 65 0.72 -2.50 4.79
C LEU A 65 1.02 -3.36 6.02
N PRO A 66 0.63 -2.93 7.24
CA PRO A 66 0.86 -3.68 8.47
C PRO A 66 0.26 -5.08 8.45
N ASP A 67 0.97 -6.03 9.08
CA ASP A 67 0.72 -7.47 9.00
C ASP A 67 -0.65 -7.94 9.52
N ASP A 68 -1.35 -7.15 10.34
CA ASP A 68 -2.65 -7.48 10.92
C ASP A 68 -3.87 -7.14 10.01
N ILE A 69 -3.64 -6.57 8.82
CA ILE A 69 -4.70 -6.24 7.86
C ILE A 69 -5.12 -7.52 7.12
N GLU A 70 -6.40 -7.82 7.12
CA GLU A 70 -6.95 -9.05 6.52
C GLU A 70 -7.48 -8.86 5.09
N GLU A 71 -7.70 -7.62 4.66
CA GLU A 71 -8.27 -7.32 3.34
C GLU A 71 -7.58 -6.12 2.69
N VAL A 72 -7.20 -6.29 1.42
CA VAL A 72 -6.85 -5.22 0.50
C VAL A 72 -8.10 -4.91 -0.31
N ASP A 73 -8.78 -3.83 0.09
CA ASP A 73 -10.10 -3.43 -0.38
C ASP A 73 -10.07 -2.89 -1.84
N ASP A 74 -11.24 -2.67 -2.44
CA ASP A 74 -11.39 -2.20 -3.82
C ASP A 74 -10.55 -0.95 -4.08
N SER A 75 -9.81 -0.96 -5.19
CA SER A 75 -9.00 0.18 -5.67
C SER A 75 -8.03 0.76 -4.64
N LEU A 76 -7.62 -0.01 -3.62
CA LEU A 76 -6.91 0.51 -2.44
C LEU A 76 -5.72 1.39 -2.81
N PHE A 77 -4.86 0.96 -3.74
CA PHE A 77 -3.74 1.73 -4.31
C PHE A 77 -3.65 1.58 -5.83
N ALA A 78 -4.80 1.56 -6.48
CA ALA A 78 -4.88 1.64 -7.93
C ALA A 78 -4.34 2.99 -8.44
N ASN A 79 -3.72 2.99 -9.61
CA ASN A 79 -3.09 4.16 -10.23
C ASN A 79 -1.96 4.81 -9.40
N CYS A 80 -1.27 4.05 -8.56
CA CYS A 80 -0.01 4.49 -7.93
C CYS A 80 1.15 4.25 -8.90
N LEU A 81 1.31 5.16 -9.87
CA LEU A 81 2.13 4.94 -11.08
C LEU A 81 3.65 4.91 -10.83
N GLU A 82 4.14 5.43 -9.71
CA GLU A 82 5.55 5.39 -9.29
C GLU A 82 5.79 4.37 -8.15
N LEU A 83 4.83 3.49 -7.83
CA LEU A 83 4.99 2.53 -6.74
C LEU A 83 5.95 1.40 -7.14
N GLU A 84 7.17 1.47 -6.61
CA GLU A 84 8.28 0.55 -6.86
C GLU A 84 8.28 -0.64 -5.89
N HIS A 85 7.75 -0.44 -4.68
CA HIS A 85 7.78 -1.45 -3.62
C HIS A 85 6.45 -1.49 -2.87
N VAL A 86 5.94 -2.68 -2.67
CA VAL A 86 4.74 -2.92 -1.87
C VAL A 86 4.91 -4.18 -1.03
N HIS A 87 4.54 -4.10 0.25
CA HIS A 87 4.39 -5.26 1.13
C HIS A 87 2.91 -5.50 1.41
N LEU A 88 2.45 -6.74 1.17
CA LEU A 88 1.11 -7.19 1.51
C LEU A 88 1.07 -7.86 2.89
N PRO A 89 0.04 -7.62 3.71
CA PRO A 89 -0.04 -8.09 5.08
C PRO A 89 0.02 -9.60 5.22
N LYS A 90 0.72 -10.14 6.22
CA LYS A 90 0.78 -11.60 6.47
C LYS A 90 -0.58 -12.21 6.84
N ALA A 91 -1.47 -11.42 7.50
CA ALA A 91 -2.82 -11.86 7.83
C ALA A 91 -3.80 -11.77 6.66
N LEU A 92 -3.35 -11.30 5.49
CA LEU A 92 -4.21 -11.05 4.33
C LEU A 92 -4.98 -12.30 3.89
N LYS A 93 -6.30 -12.14 3.70
CA LYS A 93 -7.23 -13.17 3.22
C LYS A 93 -7.79 -12.86 1.83
N ARG A 94 -7.96 -11.58 1.53
CA ARG A 94 -8.65 -11.13 0.33
C ARG A 94 -7.96 -9.96 -0.31
N ILE A 95 -7.79 -10.02 -1.62
CA ILE A 95 -7.38 -8.92 -2.48
C ILE A 95 -8.59 -8.63 -3.38
N GLN A 96 -9.14 -7.43 -3.29
CA GLN A 96 -10.38 -7.09 -3.97
C GLN A 96 -10.15 -6.55 -5.39
N TRP A 97 -11.23 -6.09 -6.03
CA TRP A 97 -11.22 -5.58 -7.39
C TRP A 97 -10.31 -4.37 -7.56
N TRP A 98 -9.49 -4.40 -8.64
CA TRP A 98 -8.64 -3.31 -9.10
C TRP A 98 -7.80 -2.64 -8.00
N SER A 99 -7.31 -3.40 -7.06
CA SER A 99 -6.77 -2.87 -5.80
C SER A 99 -5.28 -2.56 -5.83
N ILE A 100 -4.51 -3.20 -6.73
CA ILE A 100 -3.04 -3.13 -6.74
C ILE A 100 -2.56 -2.62 -8.10
N SER A 101 -1.79 -1.52 -8.10
CA SER A 101 -1.07 -1.01 -9.28
C SER A 101 0.31 -0.50 -8.91
N GLY A 102 1.28 -0.63 -9.80
CA GLY A 102 2.63 -0.14 -9.57
C GLY A 102 3.61 -0.54 -10.67
N ILE A 103 4.85 -0.10 -10.50
CA ILE A 103 5.97 -0.42 -11.40
C ILE A 103 6.95 -1.43 -10.78
N PHE A 104 6.55 -2.09 -9.70
CA PHE A 104 7.33 -3.14 -9.08
C PHE A 104 7.45 -4.35 -10.02
N LYS A 105 8.61 -5.01 -9.98
CA LYS A 105 8.92 -6.18 -10.79
C LYS A 105 8.55 -7.48 -10.11
N THR A 106 8.46 -7.47 -8.79
CA THR A 106 8.18 -8.63 -7.94
C THR A 106 7.06 -8.29 -6.99
N LEU A 107 6.11 -9.23 -6.83
CA LEU A 107 5.02 -9.12 -5.86
C LEU A 107 4.87 -10.44 -5.12
N THR A 108 4.69 -10.37 -3.79
CA THR A 108 4.43 -11.55 -2.96
C THR A 108 2.98 -11.54 -2.46
N ILE A 109 2.22 -12.58 -2.80
CA ILE A 109 0.90 -12.87 -2.23
C ILE A 109 1.08 -13.81 -1.04
N PRO A 110 0.74 -13.37 0.20
CA PRO A 110 0.99 -14.13 1.42
C PRO A 110 0.21 -15.44 1.51
N THR A 111 0.71 -16.36 2.32
CA THR A 111 0.19 -17.74 2.49
C THR A 111 -1.28 -17.84 2.88
N GLY A 112 -1.82 -16.79 3.53
CA GLY A 112 -3.19 -16.76 4.03
C GLY A 112 -4.25 -16.35 3.03
N VAL A 113 -3.86 -15.92 1.81
CA VAL A 113 -4.81 -15.40 0.82
C VAL A 113 -5.67 -16.52 0.24
N GLU A 114 -6.99 -16.31 0.27
CA GLU A 114 -8.02 -17.24 -0.19
C GLU A 114 -8.76 -16.74 -1.43
N TYR A 115 -8.67 -15.43 -1.73
CA TYR A 115 -9.39 -14.80 -2.84
C TYR A 115 -8.58 -13.68 -3.47
N VAL A 116 -8.56 -13.66 -4.81
CA VAL A 116 -8.01 -12.57 -5.63
C VAL A 116 -9.10 -12.11 -6.60
N GLY A 117 -9.52 -10.87 -6.45
CA GLY A 117 -10.62 -10.27 -7.18
C GLY A 117 -10.31 -10.06 -8.67
N CYS A 118 -11.36 -9.78 -9.42
CA CYS A 118 -11.26 -9.42 -10.83
C CYS A 118 -10.33 -8.20 -10.99
N GLU A 119 -9.43 -8.27 -11.98
CA GLU A 119 -8.47 -7.19 -12.27
C GLU A 119 -7.67 -6.69 -11.05
N ALA A 120 -7.50 -7.52 -10.02
CA ALA A 120 -6.84 -7.13 -8.77
C ALA A 120 -5.44 -6.52 -8.97
N LEU A 121 -4.71 -6.95 -10.00
CA LEU A 121 -3.37 -6.48 -10.37
C LEU A 121 -3.38 -5.56 -11.60
N ASN A 122 -4.50 -4.87 -11.86
CA ASN A 122 -4.59 -3.96 -13.00
C ASN A 122 -3.62 -2.77 -12.86
N GLY A 123 -2.73 -2.62 -13.83
CA GLY A 123 -1.68 -1.60 -13.81
C GLY A 123 -0.30 -2.12 -13.39
N CYS A 124 -0.15 -3.41 -13.07
CA CYS A 124 1.14 -4.04 -12.78
C CYS A 124 1.86 -4.51 -14.06
N TYR A 125 2.00 -3.61 -15.04
CA TYR A 125 2.53 -3.94 -16.38
C TYR A 125 4.03 -4.30 -16.39
N TRP A 126 4.76 -4.01 -15.31
CA TRP A 126 6.18 -4.27 -15.17
C TRP A 126 6.50 -5.52 -14.35
N LEU A 127 5.45 -6.24 -13.91
CA LEU A 127 5.62 -7.45 -13.11
C LEU A 127 6.37 -8.52 -13.92
N GLU A 128 7.47 -9.03 -13.35
CA GLU A 128 8.30 -10.10 -13.90
C GLU A 128 8.12 -11.39 -13.09
N GLU A 129 7.93 -11.28 -11.77
CA GLU A 129 7.78 -12.40 -10.85
C GLU A 129 6.61 -12.20 -9.89
N LEU A 130 5.76 -13.22 -9.80
CA LEU A 130 4.66 -13.28 -8.83
C LEU A 130 4.87 -14.47 -7.91
N HIS A 131 5.18 -14.22 -6.64
CA HIS A 131 5.30 -15.25 -5.61
C HIS A 131 3.95 -15.43 -4.92
N CYS A 132 3.25 -16.52 -5.22
CA CYS A 132 1.95 -16.84 -4.64
C CYS A 132 2.12 -17.98 -3.64
N LEU A 133 2.15 -17.65 -2.35
CA LEU A 133 2.55 -18.56 -1.27
C LEU A 133 1.43 -19.47 -0.71
N PRO A 134 0.13 -19.28 -0.99
CA PRO A 134 -0.90 -20.26 -0.64
C PRO A 134 -0.65 -21.63 -1.28
N VAL A 135 -0.75 -22.71 -0.51
CA VAL A 135 -0.62 -24.10 -1.01
C VAL A 135 -1.79 -24.47 -1.92
N VAL A 136 -2.98 -23.96 -1.58
CA VAL A 136 -4.19 -24.09 -2.41
C VAL A 136 -4.36 -22.79 -3.18
N PRO A 137 -4.49 -22.84 -4.52
CA PRO A 137 -4.69 -21.64 -5.32
C PRO A 137 -5.87 -20.82 -4.80
N PRO A 138 -5.70 -19.51 -4.52
CA PRO A 138 -6.81 -18.63 -4.18
C PRO A 138 -7.90 -18.64 -5.25
N ALA A 139 -9.17 -18.55 -4.84
CA ALA A 139 -10.27 -18.38 -5.77
C ALA A 139 -10.13 -17.06 -6.54
N CYS A 140 -10.34 -17.09 -7.85
CA CYS A 140 -10.32 -15.92 -8.71
C CYS A 140 -11.72 -15.30 -8.87
N GLY A 141 -11.80 -13.98 -8.81
CA GLY A 141 -13.05 -13.23 -9.06
C GLY A 141 -13.22 -12.90 -10.54
N HIS A 142 -14.46 -12.99 -11.03
CA HIS A 142 -14.80 -12.69 -12.42
C HIS A 142 -15.79 -11.52 -12.56
N ASP A 143 -16.31 -11.00 -11.46
CA ASP A 143 -17.29 -9.93 -11.45
C ASP A 143 -16.67 -8.63 -10.95
N THR A 144 -16.91 -7.54 -11.67
CA THR A 144 -16.62 -6.19 -11.21
C THR A 144 -17.92 -5.49 -10.83
N PRO A 145 -17.89 -4.49 -9.93
CA PRO A 145 -19.06 -3.66 -9.64
C PRO A 145 -19.66 -2.96 -10.89
N TYR A 146 -18.90 -2.92 -11.99
CA TYR A 146 -19.20 -2.16 -13.20
C TYR A 146 -19.33 -3.04 -14.46
N SER A 147 -19.23 -4.36 -14.36
CA SER A 147 -19.13 -5.23 -15.56
C SER A 147 -20.47 -5.49 -16.28
N GLU A 148 -21.61 -5.03 -15.78
CA GLU A 148 -22.94 -5.27 -16.39
C GLU A 148 -23.14 -6.70 -16.92
N GLY A 149 -22.61 -7.70 -16.21
CA GLY A 149 -22.71 -9.12 -16.61
C GLY A 149 -21.68 -9.59 -17.65
N VAL A 150 -20.66 -8.78 -17.97
CA VAL A 150 -19.50 -9.25 -18.75
C VAL A 150 -18.42 -9.70 -17.78
N PRO A 151 -18.12 -11.02 -17.72
CA PRO A 151 -17.04 -11.51 -16.85
C PRO A 151 -15.71 -10.87 -17.25
N GLN A 152 -14.96 -10.41 -16.27
CA GLN A 152 -13.59 -9.96 -16.45
C GLN A 152 -12.66 -10.97 -15.76
N GLU A 153 -11.51 -11.24 -16.34
CA GLU A 153 -10.56 -12.18 -15.76
C GLU A 153 -9.70 -11.50 -14.70
N THR A 154 -9.35 -12.26 -13.67
CA THR A 154 -8.53 -11.77 -12.54
C THR A 154 -7.21 -11.15 -13.00
N PHE A 155 -6.56 -11.76 -13.99
CA PHE A 155 -5.23 -11.35 -14.49
C PHE A 155 -5.28 -10.76 -15.90
N ASN A 156 -6.43 -10.28 -16.37
CA ASN A 156 -6.62 -9.79 -17.74
C ASN A 156 -5.67 -8.64 -18.11
N SER A 157 -5.24 -7.85 -17.14
CA SER A 157 -4.44 -6.65 -17.35
C SER A 157 -2.94 -6.84 -17.21
N ILE A 158 -2.47 -8.02 -16.82
CA ILE A 158 -1.04 -8.35 -16.77
C ILE A 158 -0.66 -9.32 -17.90
N LEU A 159 0.59 -9.23 -18.34
CA LEU A 159 1.11 -10.11 -19.39
C LEU A 159 1.52 -11.46 -18.79
N THR A 160 0.55 -12.31 -18.41
CA THR A 160 0.77 -13.62 -17.77
C THR A 160 1.73 -14.52 -18.55
N ASP A 161 1.88 -14.30 -19.85
CA ASP A 161 2.85 -14.98 -20.70
C ASP A 161 4.32 -14.66 -20.34
N ASN A 162 4.55 -13.51 -19.74
CA ASN A 162 5.88 -12.98 -19.43
C ASN A 162 6.19 -12.98 -17.92
N VAL A 163 5.20 -13.30 -17.09
CA VAL A 163 5.36 -13.33 -15.62
C VAL A 163 5.65 -14.76 -15.19
N ILE A 164 6.69 -14.96 -14.41
CA ILE A 164 6.96 -16.23 -13.73
C ILE A 164 6.10 -16.28 -12.47
N LEU A 165 5.25 -17.29 -12.38
CA LEU A 165 4.47 -17.55 -11.17
C LEU A 165 5.21 -18.59 -10.31
N TYR A 166 5.69 -18.16 -9.15
CA TYR A 166 6.26 -19.05 -8.13
C TYR A 166 5.18 -19.48 -7.15
N VAL A 167 5.10 -20.79 -6.89
CA VAL A 167 4.09 -21.40 -6.01
C VAL A 167 4.73 -22.40 -5.06
N PRO A 168 4.13 -22.71 -3.91
CA PRO A 168 4.70 -23.64 -2.97
C PRO A 168 5.03 -24.98 -3.60
N LYS A 169 6.07 -25.62 -3.09
CA LYS A 169 6.52 -26.95 -3.56
C LYS A 169 5.38 -27.96 -3.56
N GLY A 170 5.23 -28.65 -4.68
CA GLY A 170 4.15 -29.61 -4.91
C GLY A 170 2.80 -28.99 -5.32
N SER A 171 2.68 -27.66 -5.44
CA SER A 171 1.43 -26.98 -5.81
C SER A 171 1.31 -26.66 -7.30
N VAL A 172 2.36 -26.82 -8.11
CA VAL A 172 2.39 -26.43 -9.54
C VAL A 172 1.18 -26.99 -10.32
N GLU A 173 0.86 -28.27 -10.16
CA GLU A 173 -0.28 -28.87 -10.88
C GLU A 173 -1.63 -28.32 -10.39
N ALA A 174 -1.77 -27.98 -9.10
CA ALA A 174 -2.98 -27.35 -8.59
C ALA A 174 -3.19 -25.97 -9.25
N TYR A 175 -2.14 -25.16 -9.36
CA TYR A 175 -2.21 -23.83 -10.00
C TYR A 175 -2.44 -23.93 -11.52
N ARG A 176 -1.83 -24.89 -12.21
CA ARG A 176 -2.07 -25.13 -13.64
C ARG A 176 -3.53 -25.48 -13.97
N ASN A 177 -4.24 -26.10 -13.03
CA ASN A 177 -5.63 -26.50 -13.19
C ASN A 177 -6.62 -25.54 -12.54
N ALA A 178 -6.16 -24.52 -11.81
CA ALA A 178 -7.02 -23.56 -11.15
C ALA A 178 -7.43 -22.45 -12.10
N ASP A 179 -8.68 -22.09 -12.03
CA ASP A 179 -9.28 -21.02 -12.80
C ASP A 179 -8.58 -19.66 -12.52
N GLY A 180 -8.33 -18.89 -13.58
CA GLY A 180 -7.52 -17.67 -13.56
C GLY A 180 -6.01 -17.93 -13.49
N TRP A 181 -5.55 -18.82 -12.61
CA TRP A 181 -4.12 -19.14 -12.45
C TRP A 181 -3.54 -19.90 -13.64
N ASN A 182 -4.36 -20.66 -14.35
CA ASN A 182 -3.99 -21.40 -15.57
C ASN A 182 -3.62 -20.47 -16.75
N ALA A 183 -3.82 -19.15 -16.62
CA ALA A 183 -3.38 -18.17 -17.59
C ALA A 183 -1.84 -17.99 -17.60
N PHE A 184 -1.16 -18.29 -16.49
CA PHE A 184 0.30 -18.21 -16.43
C PHE A 184 0.95 -19.37 -17.16
N LYS A 185 1.88 -19.07 -18.11
CA LYS A 185 2.58 -20.09 -18.89
C LYS A 185 3.79 -20.66 -18.17
N ASP A 186 4.44 -19.88 -17.33
CA ASP A 186 5.61 -20.31 -16.56
C ASP A 186 5.26 -20.36 -15.07
N ILE A 187 4.94 -21.57 -14.58
CA ILE A 187 4.62 -21.82 -13.17
C ILE A 187 5.73 -22.72 -12.60
N ARG A 188 6.42 -22.22 -11.58
CA ARG A 188 7.56 -22.87 -10.94
C ARG A 188 7.33 -23.10 -9.46
N GLU A 189 8.06 -24.06 -8.89
CA GLU A 189 8.13 -24.22 -7.44
C GLU A 189 8.95 -23.11 -6.82
N GLU A 190 8.46 -22.58 -5.69
CA GLU A 190 9.17 -21.62 -4.87
C GLU A 190 10.37 -22.27 -4.16
N ALA A 191 11.40 -21.46 -3.89
CA ALA A 191 12.55 -21.89 -3.08
C ALA A 191 12.10 -22.17 -1.62
N ASP A 192 12.68 -23.23 -1.02
CA ASP A 192 12.34 -23.62 0.36
C ASP A 192 12.69 -22.54 1.40
N ASP A 193 13.61 -21.63 1.07
CA ASP A 193 14.12 -20.52 1.88
C ASP A 193 13.73 -19.14 1.33
N TYR A 194 12.67 -19.08 0.51
CA TYR A 194 12.19 -17.80 0.01
C TYR A 194 11.73 -16.88 1.13
N GLU A 195 12.29 -15.69 1.14
CA GLU A 195 11.85 -14.57 1.98
C GLU A 195 11.66 -13.34 1.09
N GLU A 196 10.56 -12.62 1.32
CA GLU A 196 10.29 -11.35 0.63
C GLU A 196 11.38 -10.33 0.96
N ASP A 197 11.93 -9.65 -0.07
CA ASP A 197 12.91 -8.59 0.15
C ASP A 197 12.25 -7.33 0.70
N LEU A 198 12.42 -7.09 1.99
CA LEU A 198 11.96 -5.90 2.70
C LEU A 198 13.09 -4.92 3.02
N SER A 199 14.26 -5.05 2.39
CA SER A 199 15.41 -4.16 2.64
C SER A 199 15.14 -2.69 2.30
N TRP A 200 14.13 -2.42 1.48
CA TRP A 200 13.64 -1.10 1.12
C TRP A 200 12.81 -0.42 2.22
N TYR A 201 12.26 -1.19 3.16
CA TYR A 201 11.37 -0.69 4.20
C TYR A 201 12.17 -0.20 5.42
N ASP A 202 11.91 1.05 5.81
CA ASP A 202 12.42 1.66 7.04
C ASP A 202 11.21 2.07 7.90
N ASP A 203 10.95 1.31 8.97
CA ASP A 203 9.86 1.58 9.92
C ASP A 203 10.14 2.77 10.85
N GLY A 204 11.30 3.42 10.68
CA GLY A 204 11.74 4.51 11.54
C GLY A 204 12.09 4.08 12.98
N ALA A 205 11.99 2.78 13.31
CA ALA A 205 12.29 2.27 14.66
C ALA A 205 13.79 2.26 14.96
N ALA A 206 14.65 2.29 13.95
CA ALA A 206 16.10 2.35 14.11
C ALA A 206 16.63 3.67 14.68
N SER A 207 15.77 4.68 14.87
CA SER A 207 16.16 6.01 15.36
C SER A 207 16.24 6.13 16.89
N ILE A 208 16.05 5.05 17.66
CA ILE A 208 16.08 5.09 19.14
C ILE A 208 17.40 4.52 19.73
N GLY A 209 18.46 4.44 18.96
CA GLY A 209 19.71 3.92 19.50
C GLY A 209 20.93 4.07 18.63
N GLY A 210 21.39 5.29 18.36
CA GLY A 210 22.75 5.51 17.89
C GLY A 210 22.89 6.36 16.64
N VAL A 211 23.44 7.55 16.84
CA VAL A 211 24.10 8.45 15.88
C VAL A 211 23.44 8.55 14.50
N SER A 212 22.49 9.46 14.37
CA SER A 212 22.00 9.92 13.07
C SER A 212 23.13 10.59 12.30
N VAL A 213 23.54 10.03 11.18
CA VAL A 213 24.18 10.82 10.12
C VAL A 213 23.09 11.74 9.58
N GLY A 214 23.23 13.04 9.85
CA GLY A 214 22.16 14.03 9.67
C GLY A 214 21.47 13.98 8.32
N LYS A 215 20.17 13.72 8.35
CA LYS A 215 19.25 14.17 7.30
C LYS A 215 19.41 15.69 7.23
N PRO A 216 19.50 16.30 6.04
CA PRO A 216 19.47 17.75 5.95
C PRO A 216 18.19 18.24 6.64
N ALA A 217 18.33 19.17 7.58
CA ALA A 217 17.19 19.74 8.28
C ALA A 217 16.14 20.19 7.26
N ALA A 218 14.90 19.73 7.42
CA ALA A 218 13.82 20.14 6.54
C ALA A 218 13.78 21.66 6.50
N THR A 219 13.82 22.25 5.32
CA THR A 219 13.76 23.71 5.14
C THR A 219 12.38 24.27 5.51
N SER A 220 11.37 23.40 5.51
CA SER A 220 9.99 23.72 5.87
C SER A 220 9.24 22.50 6.36
N VAL A 221 8.16 22.72 7.11
CA VAL A 221 7.26 21.68 7.64
C VAL A 221 5.80 22.08 7.45
N ASP A 222 4.94 21.09 7.26
CA ASP A 222 3.50 21.26 7.32
C ASP A 222 2.98 20.91 8.73
N VAL A 223 1.91 21.57 9.14
CA VAL A 223 1.31 21.41 10.46
C VAL A 223 -0.13 20.95 10.34
N PHE A 224 -0.46 19.83 10.97
CA PHE A 224 -1.79 19.22 10.96
C PHE A 224 -2.36 19.13 12.37
N THR A 225 -3.70 19.17 12.49
CA THR A 225 -4.38 18.78 13.73
C THR A 225 -4.31 17.26 13.91
N LEU A 226 -4.65 16.75 15.11
CA LEU A 226 -4.79 15.28 15.33
C LEU A 226 -5.88 14.62 14.47
N GLN A 227 -6.81 15.41 13.94
CA GLN A 227 -7.84 14.95 13.01
C GLN A 227 -7.37 15.00 11.55
N GLY A 228 -6.08 15.34 11.32
CA GLY A 228 -5.47 15.38 9.99
C GLY A 228 -5.77 16.65 9.20
N VAL A 229 -6.37 17.67 9.80
CA VAL A 229 -6.61 18.96 9.11
C VAL A 229 -5.31 19.75 9.01
N CYS A 230 -4.87 20.07 7.80
CA CYS A 230 -3.72 20.93 7.59
C CYS A 230 -4.05 22.37 8.02
N VAL A 231 -3.34 22.88 9.01
CA VAL A 231 -3.54 24.23 9.56
C VAL A 231 -2.45 25.21 9.13
N LYS A 232 -1.28 24.69 8.72
CA LYS A 232 -0.19 25.48 8.11
C LYS A 232 0.59 24.65 7.11
N ARG A 233 1.07 25.28 6.07
CA ARG A 233 1.91 24.67 5.03
C ARG A 233 3.24 25.40 4.89
N ASN A 234 4.27 24.62 4.58
CA ASN A 234 5.58 25.12 4.17
C ASN A 234 6.16 26.16 5.12
N VAL A 235 5.98 25.97 6.43
CA VAL A 235 6.49 26.90 7.46
C VAL A 235 7.87 26.50 7.92
N ALA A 236 8.69 27.51 8.32
CA ALA A 236 10.00 27.22 8.91
C ALA A 236 9.84 26.37 10.18
N PRO A 237 10.69 25.34 10.41
CA PRO A 237 10.57 24.45 11.57
C PRO A 237 10.52 25.16 12.93
N GLY A 238 11.12 26.36 13.06
CA GLY A 238 11.07 27.17 14.28
C GLY A 238 9.78 27.98 14.47
N SER A 239 8.97 28.18 13.42
CA SER A 239 7.77 29.05 13.42
C SER A 239 6.46 28.29 13.32
N TRP A 240 6.49 26.97 13.47
CA TRP A 240 5.30 26.12 13.27
C TRP A 240 4.15 26.46 14.24
N ALA A 241 4.46 26.87 15.48
CA ALA A 241 3.48 27.16 16.54
C ALA A 241 2.84 28.55 16.46
N ASP A 242 3.41 29.47 15.67
CA ASP A 242 2.99 30.90 15.65
C ASP A 242 1.52 31.00 15.22
N GLY A 243 0.72 31.66 16.06
CA GLY A 243 -0.72 31.89 15.80
C GLY A 243 -1.61 30.66 15.90
N LEU A 244 -1.10 29.50 16.34
CA LEU A 244 -1.93 28.34 16.64
C LEU A 244 -2.54 28.45 18.06
N VAL A 245 -3.76 27.93 18.20
CA VAL A 245 -4.39 27.79 19.52
C VAL A 245 -3.73 26.67 20.32
N LYS A 246 -3.91 26.70 21.66
CA LYS A 246 -3.42 25.60 22.50
C LYS A 246 -3.97 24.26 22.01
N GLY A 247 -3.10 23.29 21.86
CA GLY A 247 -3.50 21.99 21.34
C GLY A 247 -2.33 21.10 20.99
N VAL A 248 -2.65 19.93 20.47
CA VAL A 248 -1.69 18.94 19.97
C VAL A 248 -1.75 18.94 18.45
N TYR A 249 -0.59 19.01 17.81
CA TYR A 249 -0.43 19.08 16.36
C TYR A 249 0.57 18.03 15.88
N ILE A 250 0.49 17.66 14.60
CA ILE A 250 1.50 16.89 13.89
C ILE A 250 2.33 17.87 13.08
N VAL A 251 3.63 17.90 13.29
CA VAL A 251 4.57 18.85 12.68
C VAL A 251 5.77 18.10 12.17
N GLY A 252 5.94 18.04 10.84
CA GLY A 252 7.01 17.25 10.22
C GLY A 252 6.97 15.77 10.64
N GLY A 253 5.77 15.20 10.80
CA GLY A 253 5.56 13.82 11.24
C GLY A 253 5.60 13.62 12.77
N GLU A 254 6.00 14.62 13.56
CA GLU A 254 6.09 14.49 15.01
C GLU A 254 4.94 15.15 15.75
N LYS A 255 4.52 14.56 16.88
CA LYS A 255 3.51 15.11 17.76
C LYS A 255 4.10 16.26 18.60
N ARG A 256 3.56 17.47 18.46
CA ARG A 256 4.01 18.68 19.15
C ARG A 256 2.84 19.31 19.92
N ILE A 257 3.14 20.00 21.01
CA ILE A 257 2.14 20.65 21.88
C ILE A 257 2.34 22.16 21.84
N VAL A 258 1.27 22.90 21.50
CA VAL A 258 1.15 24.34 21.73
C VAL A 258 0.55 24.56 23.12
N ARG A 259 1.30 25.16 24.04
CA ARG A 259 0.90 25.39 25.44
C ARG A 259 0.23 26.74 25.65
#